data_3e78642bb763aa99da90fcf22e1b5e08
#
_entry.id   3e78642bb763aa99da90fcf22e1b5e08
#
_cell.length_a   1.000
_cell.length_b   1.000
_cell.length_c   1.000
_cell.angle_alpha   90.00
_cell.angle_beta   90.00
_cell.angle_gamma   90.00
#
_symmetry.space_group_name_H-M   'P 1'
#
loop_
_entity.id
_entity.type
_entity.pdbx_description
1 polymer ?
#
loop_
_entity_poly.entity_id
_entity_poly.type
_entity_poly.pdbx_seq_one_letter_code
_entity_poly.pdbx_strand_id
1 'polypeptide(L)'
;AVHRKGESEAYKAMPVPAERFATYGIVYHANDFYSRLKVEVTTGDLKGTGCCPGIVRAPVKVVTDPTSVSDMEGAILVTSSTDPGWVTLFPGASGIIVERGSLLSHSAIVSREMGKPCIVGVTGLLQRLHTGDVVEMDGSSGYIRIITSPEHTEGQAEP
;
A
#
# COMPACT_ATOMS: atom_id res chain seq x y z
N ALA A 1 -29.76 -33.43 -1.02
CA ALA A 1 -30.11 -32.16 -1.69
C ALA A 1 -30.64 -31.09 -0.69
N VAL A 2 -31.40 -31.49 0.32
CA VAL A 2 -31.99 -30.57 1.32
C VAL A 2 -30.89 -29.96 2.23
N HIS A 3 -29.86 -30.69 2.56
CA HIS A 3 -28.75 -30.21 3.43
C HIS A 3 -27.95 -29.06 2.80
N ARG A 4 -27.67 -29.14 1.49
CA ARG A 4 -26.95 -28.07 0.77
C ARG A 4 -27.76 -26.78 0.61
N LYS A 5 -29.10 -26.84 0.53
CA LYS A 5 -29.95 -25.64 0.48
C LYS A 5 -29.94 -24.86 1.80
N GLY A 6 -29.97 -25.55 2.93
CA GLY A 6 -29.93 -24.94 4.25
C GLY A 6 -28.59 -24.24 4.53
N GLU A 7 -27.48 -24.83 4.14
CA GLU A 7 -26.15 -24.20 4.25
C GLU A 7 -26.03 -22.95 3.36
N SER A 8 -26.53 -23.01 2.14
CA SER A 8 -26.49 -21.85 1.23
C SER A 8 -27.32 -20.67 1.72
N GLU A 9 -28.44 -20.90 2.37
CA GLU A 9 -29.26 -19.83 2.98
C GLU A 9 -28.65 -19.28 4.26
N ALA A 10 -28.01 -20.11 5.07
CA ALA A 10 -27.26 -19.68 6.23
C ALA A 10 -26.08 -18.78 5.85
N TYR A 11 -25.35 -19.10 4.78
CA TYR A 11 -24.26 -18.25 4.27
C TYR A 11 -24.76 -16.91 3.72
N LYS A 12 -25.94 -16.85 3.13
CA LYS A 12 -26.55 -15.58 2.64
C LYS A 12 -27.01 -14.67 3.77
N ALA A 13 -27.36 -15.23 4.92
CA ALA A 13 -27.81 -14.48 6.10
C ALA A 13 -26.63 -14.02 7.00
N MET A 14 -25.42 -14.51 6.76
CA MET A 14 -24.23 -14.07 7.51
C MET A 14 -23.81 -12.67 7.07
N PRO A 15 -23.48 -11.80 8.03
CA PRO A 15 -22.86 -10.52 7.68
C PRO A 15 -21.56 -10.77 6.90
N VAL A 16 -21.33 -9.96 5.87
CA VAL A 16 -20.09 -10.03 5.07
C VAL A 16 -18.91 -9.95 6.03
N PRO A 17 -18.02 -10.96 6.06
CA PRO A 17 -16.88 -10.92 6.94
C PRO A 17 -16.01 -9.70 6.64
N ALA A 18 -15.40 -9.13 7.66
CA ALA A 18 -14.48 -8.03 7.49
C ALA A 18 -13.43 -8.42 6.44
N GLU A 19 -13.12 -7.51 5.55
CA GLU A 19 -12.19 -7.72 4.42
C GLU A 19 -10.81 -8.22 4.87
N ARG A 20 -10.53 -8.08 6.18
CA ARG A 20 -9.30 -8.54 6.83
C ARG A 20 -9.64 -9.24 8.13
N PHE A 21 -9.09 -10.42 8.32
CA PHE A 21 -9.19 -11.17 9.58
C PHE A 21 -7.85 -11.81 9.92
N ALA A 22 -7.55 -11.86 11.22
CA ALA A 22 -6.39 -12.56 11.73
C ALA A 22 -6.84 -13.88 12.37
N THR A 23 -6.13 -14.96 12.09
CA THR A 23 -6.36 -16.27 12.70
C THR A 23 -5.25 -16.59 13.69
N TYR A 24 -5.64 -16.89 14.93
CA TYR A 24 -4.74 -17.41 15.94
C TYR A 24 -5.20 -18.83 16.30
N GLY A 25 -4.49 -19.84 15.78
CA GLY A 25 -4.90 -21.22 16.00
C GLY A 25 -6.29 -21.51 15.41
N ILE A 26 -7.23 -21.90 16.26
CA ILE A 26 -8.60 -22.29 15.87
C ILE A 26 -9.61 -21.12 16.02
N VAL A 27 -9.18 -19.97 16.53
CA VAL A 27 -10.07 -18.84 16.84
C VAL A 27 -9.94 -17.76 15.79
N TYR A 28 -11.07 -17.42 15.16
CA TYR A 28 -11.18 -16.30 14.25
C TYR A 28 -11.59 -15.05 15.04
N HIS A 29 -10.76 -14.03 15.01
CA HIS A 29 -11.13 -12.71 15.51
C HIS A 29 -11.36 -11.78 14.32
N ALA A 30 -12.49 -11.06 14.31
CA ALA A 30 -12.64 -9.92 13.43
C ALA A 30 -11.46 -8.99 13.68
N ASN A 31 -10.94 -8.37 12.61
CA ASN A 31 -9.65 -7.70 12.61
C ASN A 31 -9.63 -6.39 13.43
N ASP A 32 -10.08 -6.45 14.67
CA ASP A 32 -10.04 -5.35 15.64
C ASP A 32 -8.61 -5.02 16.09
N PHE A 33 -7.66 -5.88 15.75
CA PHE A 33 -6.27 -5.69 16.15
C PHE A 33 -5.67 -4.42 15.53
N TYR A 34 -6.08 -4.06 14.32
CA TYR A 34 -5.62 -2.82 13.68
C TYR A 34 -6.37 -1.57 14.14
N SER A 35 -7.57 -1.70 14.69
CA SER A 35 -8.30 -0.57 15.27
C SER A 35 -7.73 -0.11 16.62
N ARG A 36 -6.98 -0.99 17.30
CA ARG A 36 -6.33 -0.66 18.59
C ARG A 36 -4.97 0.00 18.43
N LEU A 37 -4.32 -0.18 17.31
CA LEU A 37 -3.12 0.56 16.94
C LEU A 37 -3.54 1.86 16.24
N LYS A 38 -4.25 2.73 16.95
CA LYS A 38 -4.35 4.13 16.55
C LYS A 38 -2.96 4.76 16.72
N VAL A 39 -2.12 4.56 15.72
CA VAL A 39 -1.00 5.46 15.53
C VAL A 39 -1.63 6.80 15.18
N GLU A 40 -1.42 7.81 16.00
CA GLU A 40 -1.80 9.17 15.65
C GLU A 40 -1.02 9.53 14.39
N VAL A 41 -1.73 9.51 13.25
CA VAL A 41 -1.18 9.92 11.98
C VAL A 41 -1.03 11.43 12.07
N THR A 42 0.20 11.88 12.19
CA THR A 42 0.52 13.31 12.14
C THR A 42 0.01 13.87 10.81
N THR A 43 -0.54 15.06 10.82
CA THR A 43 -1.09 15.71 9.64
C THR A 43 -0.03 15.76 8.53
N GLY A 44 -0.18 14.93 7.50
CA GLY A 44 0.81 14.79 6.41
C GLY A 44 1.23 13.35 6.13
N ASP A 45 1.20 12.48 7.12
CA ASP A 45 1.64 11.09 6.96
C ASP A 45 0.52 10.21 6.38
N LEU A 46 0.90 9.21 5.62
CA LEU A 46 0.02 8.20 5.03
C LEU A 46 0.30 6.85 5.68
N LYS A 47 -0.71 6.00 5.72
CA LYS A 47 -0.59 4.64 6.24
C LYS A 47 -1.32 3.64 5.37
N GLY A 48 -0.65 2.53 5.11
CA GLY A 48 -1.20 1.36 4.44
C GLY A 48 -0.83 0.07 5.16
N THR A 49 -0.88 -1.02 4.43
CA THR A 49 -0.47 -2.34 4.93
C THR A 49 0.93 -2.66 4.42
N GLY A 50 1.88 -2.84 5.34
CA GLY A 50 3.24 -3.27 5.01
C GLY A 50 3.25 -4.71 4.51
N CYS A 51 3.83 -4.93 3.34
CA CYS A 51 3.87 -6.25 2.68
C CYS A 51 5.26 -6.86 2.64
N CYS A 52 6.27 -6.04 2.49
CA CYS A 52 7.67 -6.45 2.49
C CYS A 52 8.47 -5.46 3.32
N PRO A 53 9.24 -5.93 4.32
CA PRO A 53 9.96 -5.05 5.23
C PRO A 53 11.08 -4.28 4.51
N GLY A 54 11.41 -3.13 5.06
CA GLY A 54 12.48 -2.27 4.62
C GLY A 54 12.10 -0.79 4.72
N ILE A 55 13.09 0.05 5.05
CA ILE A 55 12.93 1.49 5.11
C ILE A 55 13.64 2.09 3.91
N VAL A 56 12.93 2.87 3.13
CA VAL A 56 13.45 3.55 1.93
C VAL A 56 13.07 5.01 1.96
N ARG A 57 14.04 5.86 1.68
CA ARG A 57 13.86 7.30 1.48
C ARG A 57 14.30 7.65 0.06
N ALA A 58 13.36 8.02 -0.77
CA ALA A 58 13.60 8.33 -2.17
C ALA A 58 12.50 9.23 -2.75
N PRO A 59 12.74 9.87 -3.91
CA PRO A 59 11.69 10.58 -4.62
C PRO A 59 10.62 9.61 -5.13
N VAL A 60 9.40 10.09 -5.19
CA VAL A 60 8.23 9.36 -5.70
C VAL A 60 8.11 9.55 -7.19
N LYS A 61 7.77 8.49 -7.89
CA LYS A 61 7.35 8.51 -9.28
C LYS A 61 5.94 7.92 -9.39
N VAL A 62 4.97 8.77 -9.65
CA VAL A 62 3.58 8.36 -9.84
C VAL A 62 3.41 7.83 -11.26
N VAL A 63 3.03 6.57 -11.38
CA VAL A 63 2.85 5.88 -12.66
C VAL A 63 1.42 5.36 -12.75
N THR A 64 0.73 5.75 -13.79
CA THR A 64 -0.63 5.29 -14.10
C THR A 64 -0.65 4.23 -15.19
N ASP A 65 0.37 4.23 -16.04
CA ASP A 65 0.55 3.27 -17.13
C ASP A 65 2.00 2.77 -17.13
N PRO A 66 2.23 1.45 -16.96
CA PRO A 66 3.58 0.89 -16.92
C PRO A 66 4.35 1.07 -18.22
N THR A 67 3.67 1.27 -19.34
CA THR A 67 4.32 1.47 -20.65
C THR A 67 4.86 2.90 -20.84
N SER A 68 4.39 3.84 -20.03
CA SER A 68 4.81 5.25 -20.10
C SER A 68 6.20 5.51 -19.48
N VAL A 69 6.73 4.55 -18.74
CA VAL A 69 7.99 4.68 -18.00
C VAL A 69 8.92 3.53 -18.36
N SER A 70 10.11 3.86 -18.80
CA SER A 70 11.13 2.87 -19.16
C SER A 70 11.97 2.41 -17.97
N ASP A 71 12.20 3.29 -17.00
CA ASP A 71 12.98 3.02 -15.80
C ASP A 71 12.49 3.84 -14.61
N MET A 72 12.66 3.30 -13.42
CA MET A 72 12.32 3.97 -12.16
C MET A 72 13.48 4.76 -11.54
N GLU A 73 14.70 4.50 -11.99
CA GLU A 73 15.91 5.22 -11.55
C GLU A 73 16.09 5.29 -10.02
N GLY A 74 15.66 4.24 -9.33
CA GLY A 74 15.71 4.18 -7.86
C GLY A 74 14.61 4.97 -7.14
N ALA A 75 13.62 5.49 -7.84
CA ALA A 75 12.46 6.15 -7.24
C ALA A 75 11.51 5.16 -6.59
N ILE A 76 10.65 5.65 -5.70
CA ILE A 76 9.55 4.88 -5.15
C ILE A 76 8.40 4.88 -6.16
N LEU A 77 7.99 3.69 -6.57
CA LEU A 77 6.85 3.51 -7.47
C LEU A 77 5.54 3.75 -6.72
N VAL A 78 4.74 4.68 -7.18
CA VAL A 78 3.41 4.98 -6.66
C VAL A 78 2.36 4.79 -7.74
N THR A 79 1.36 3.96 -7.47
CA THR A 79 0.28 3.68 -8.41
C THR A 79 -1.04 3.35 -7.71
N SER A 80 -2.14 3.39 -8.43
CA SER A 80 -3.45 3.00 -7.91
C SER A 80 -3.59 1.49 -7.73
N SER A 81 -3.13 0.72 -8.69
CA SER A 81 -3.16 -0.75 -8.68
C SER A 81 -2.10 -1.30 -9.61
N THR A 82 -1.74 -2.56 -9.43
CA THR A 82 -0.77 -3.25 -10.29
C THR A 82 -1.37 -4.50 -10.90
N ASP A 83 -0.93 -4.81 -12.10
CA ASP A 83 -1.15 -6.06 -12.80
C ASP A 83 0.19 -6.69 -13.23
N PRO A 84 0.21 -7.86 -13.87
CA PRO A 84 1.46 -8.51 -14.27
C PRO A 84 2.40 -7.65 -15.16
N GLY A 85 1.87 -6.68 -15.89
CA GLY A 85 2.68 -5.78 -16.73
C GLY A 85 3.59 -4.84 -15.94
N TRP A 86 3.29 -4.61 -14.68
CA TRP A 86 4.06 -3.73 -13.80
C TRP A 86 5.38 -4.33 -13.29
N VAL A 87 5.54 -5.65 -13.41
CA VAL A 87 6.74 -6.37 -12.92
C VAL A 87 8.04 -5.83 -13.52
N THR A 88 7.98 -5.32 -14.73
CA THR A 88 9.15 -4.75 -15.43
C THR A 88 9.71 -3.50 -14.76
N LEU A 89 8.90 -2.76 -14.01
CA LEU A 89 9.30 -1.55 -13.30
C LEU A 89 9.84 -1.83 -11.89
N PHE A 90 9.49 -2.96 -11.29
CA PHE A 90 9.85 -3.29 -9.92
C PHE A 90 11.35 -3.36 -9.64
N PRO A 91 12.19 -3.94 -10.53
CA PRO A 91 13.63 -4.00 -10.29
C PRO A 91 14.28 -2.63 -10.16
N GLY A 92 13.85 -1.65 -10.94
CA GLY A 92 14.37 -0.28 -10.93
C GLY A 92 13.84 0.58 -9.78
N ALA A 93 12.75 0.17 -9.12
CA ALA A 93 12.18 0.89 -7.99
C ALA A 93 12.92 0.59 -6.69
N SER A 94 13.09 1.60 -5.83
CA SER A 94 13.60 1.42 -4.47
C SER A 94 12.54 0.88 -3.51
N GLY A 95 11.28 1.21 -3.75
CA GLY A 95 10.12 0.76 -2.99
C GLY A 95 8.86 0.87 -3.82
N ILE A 96 7.78 0.26 -3.34
CA ILE A 96 6.51 0.19 -4.05
C ILE A 96 5.38 0.57 -3.11
N ILE A 97 4.54 1.52 -3.52
CA ILE A 97 3.37 1.95 -2.78
C ILE A 97 2.15 1.86 -3.70
N VAL A 98 1.12 1.16 -3.26
CA VAL A 98 -0.09 0.92 -4.05
C VAL A 98 -1.32 1.37 -3.27
N GLU A 99 -2.18 2.18 -3.90
CA GLU A 99 -3.40 2.66 -3.27
C GLU A 99 -4.38 1.53 -2.97
N ARG A 100 -4.56 0.63 -3.93
CA ARG A 100 -5.47 -0.51 -3.82
C ARG A 100 -4.68 -1.82 -3.80
N GLY A 101 -5.04 -2.70 -2.91
CA GLY A 101 -4.40 -4.00 -2.82
C GLY A 101 -4.46 -4.57 -1.40
N SER A 102 -4.07 -5.82 -1.29
CA SER A 102 -4.00 -6.57 -0.05
C SER A 102 -2.66 -7.31 0.06
N LEU A 103 -2.43 -7.98 1.17
CA LEU A 103 -1.25 -8.83 1.38
C LEU A 103 -1.09 -9.97 0.36
N LEU A 104 -2.17 -10.30 -0.32
CA LEU A 104 -2.21 -11.34 -1.36
C LEU A 104 -2.27 -10.76 -2.77
N SER A 105 -2.18 -9.44 -2.92
CA SER A 105 -2.16 -8.81 -4.23
C SER A 105 -0.87 -9.14 -4.99
N HIS A 106 -0.92 -9.02 -6.31
CA HIS A 106 0.22 -9.27 -7.18
C HIS A 106 1.46 -8.46 -6.77
N SER A 107 1.28 -7.17 -6.51
CA SER A 107 2.37 -6.29 -6.04
C SER A 107 3.00 -6.77 -4.73
N ALA A 108 2.19 -7.23 -3.77
CA ALA A 108 2.68 -7.72 -2.49
C ALA A 108 3.49 -9.01 -2.64
N ILE A 109 3.05 -9.92 -3.50
CA ILE A 109 3.74 -11.20 -3.75
C ILE A 109 5.06 -10.96 -4.46
N VAL A 110 5.04 -10.22 -5.57
CA VAL A 110 6.24 -9.98 -6.38
C VAL A 110 7.27 -9.14 -5.65
N SER A 111 6.85 -8.13 -4.88
CA SER A 111 7.79 -7.33 -4.07
C SER A 111 8.52 -8.16 -3.02
N ARG A 112 7.85 -9.15 -2.40
CA ARG A 112 8.49 -10.09 -1.47
C ARG A 112 9.52 -10.99 -2.19
N GLU A 113 9.18 -11.48 -3.37
CA GLU A 113 10.11 -12.29 -4.18
C GLU A 113 11.36 -11.50 -4.57
N MET A 114 11.21 -10.22 -4.85
CA MET A 114 12.29 -9.31 -5.22
C MET A 114 13.00 -8.66 -4.02
N GLY A 115 12.48 -8.82 -2.80
CA GLY A 115 13.01 -8.17 -1.60
C GLY A 115 12.85 -6.65 -1.61
N LYS A 116 11.83 -6.11 -2.29
CA LYS A 116 11.55 -4.67 -2.37
C LYS A 116 10.55 -4.25 -1.29
N PRO A 117 10.83 -3.22 -0.49
CA PRO A 117 9.86 -2.67 0.44
C PRO A 117 8.55 -2.33 -0.26
N CYS A 118 7.42 -2.75 0.30
CA CYS A 118 6.11 -2.59 -0.32
C CYS A 118 5.04 -2.28 0.70
N ILE A 119 4.20 -1.31 0.36
CA ILE A 119 3.02 -0.92 1.12
C ILE A 119 1.82 -0.90 0.17
N VAL A 120 0.72 -1.53 0.58
CA VAL A 120 -0.53 -1.56 -0.18
C VAL A 120 -1.70 -1.05 0.63
N GLY A 121 -2.80 -0.72 -0.04
CA GLY A 121 -4.03 -0.27 0.62
C GLY A 121 -3.91 1.10 1.27
N VAL A 122 -3.23 2.03 0.64
CA VAL A 122 -3.06 3.40 1.12
C VAL A 122 -4.17 4.29 0.59
N THR A 123 -5.14 4.61 1.41
CA THR A 123 -6.28 5.46 1.01
C THR A 123 -5.82 6.89 0.70
N GLY A 124 -6.26 7.42 -0.44
CA GLY A 124 -5.96 8.78 -0.86
C GLY A 124 -4.51 9.00 -1.30
N LEU A 125 -3.80 7.94 -1.64
CA LEU A 125 -2.40 7.97 -2.04
C LEU A 125 -2.12 8.94 -3.19
N LEU A 126 -2.86 8.80 -4.28
CA LEU A 126 -2.66 9.60 -5.50
C LEU A 126 -3.13 11.05 -5.38
N GLN A 127 -3.91 11.35 -4.35
CA GLN A 127 -4.33 12.73 -4.06
C GLN A 127 -3.28 13.50 -3.25
N ARG A 128 -2.40 12.81 -2.57
CA ARG A 128 -1.44 13.40 -1.62
C ARG A 128 0.01 13.29 -2.06
N LEU A 129 0.34 12.33 -2.91
CA LEU A 129 1.69 12.15 -3.44
C LEU A 129 1.75 12.48 -4.92
N HIS A 130 2.74 13.28 -5.29
CA HIS A 130 3.01 13.68 -6.65
C HIS A 130 4.43 13.28 -7.05
N THR A 131 4.65 13.14 -8.34
CA THR A 131 6.00 12.85 -8.85
C THR A 131 6.98 13.96 -8.46
N GLY A 132 8.06 13.58 -7.81
CA GLY A 132 9.07 14.50 -7.30
C GLY A 132 9.04 14.68 -5.78
N ASP A 133 7.94 14.31 -5.10
CA ASP A 133 7.89 14.29 -3.63
C ASP A 133 8.94 13.33 -3.07
N VAL A 134 9.65 13.73 -2.04
CA VAL A 134 10.55 12.84 -1.32
C VAL A 134 9.82 12.27 -0.12
N VAL A 135 9.73 10.95 -0.05
CA VAL A 135 9.07 10.25 1.05
C VAL A 135 9.99 9.22 1.69
N GLU A 136 9.75 8.95 2.94
CA GLU A 136 10.29 7.82 3.67
C GLU A 136 9.17 6.81 3.89
N MET A 137 9.38 5.58 3.45
CA MET A 137 8.43 4.49 3.63
C MET A 137 9.02 3.37 4.48
N ASP A 138 8.20 2.82 5.36
CA ASP A 138 8.53 1.62 6.12
C ASP A 138 7.60 0.48 5.69
N GLY A 139 8.15 -0.45 4.93
CA GLY A 139 7.42 -1.62 4.43
C GLY A 139 7.01 -2.62 5.51
N SER A 140 7.53 -2.51 6.72
CA SER A 140 7.14 -3.36 7.86
C SER A 140 5.87 -2.85 8.53
N SER A 141 5.84 -1.55 8.85
CA SER A 141 4.71 -0.92 9.55
C SER A 141 3.62 -0.40 8.62
N GLY A 142 3.93 -0.21 7.34
CA GLY A 142 3.05 0.43 6.37
C GLY A 142 2.98 1.95 6.50
N TYR A 143 3.96 2.56 7.16
CA TYR A 143 4.01 4.00 7.40
C TYR A 143 4.73 4.74 6.27
N ILE A 144 4.17 5.86 5.83
CA ILE A 144 4.74 6.71 4.79
C ILE A 144 4.78 8.14 5.32
N ARG A 145 5.98 8.71 5.39
CA ARG A 145 6.20 10.08 5.79
C ARG A 145 6.62 10.92 4.59
N ILE A 146 5.93 12.02 4.34
CA ILE A 146 6.30 12.99 3.33
C ILE A 146 7.37 13.92 3.92
N ILE A 147 8.56 13.96 3.29
CA ILE A 147 9.71 14.73 3.80
C ILE A 147 9.78 16.07 3.08
N THR A 148 9.66 16.08 1.75
CA THR A 148 9.73 17.28 0.92
C THR A 148 8.72 17.16 -0.21
N SER A 149 7.91 18.20 -0.39
CA SER A 149 7.05 18.35 -1.56
C SER A 149 7.50 19.57 -2.35
N PRO A 150 7.73 19.49 -3.66
CA PRO A 150 8.13 20.62 -4.47
C PRO A 150 7.10 21.77 -4.49
N GLU A 151 5.84 21.47 -4.20
CA GLU A 151 4.77 22.47 -4.12
C GLU A 151 4.85 23.41 -2.90
N HIS A 152 5.63 23.06 -1.87
CA HIS A 152 5.77 23.88 -0.67
C HIS A 152 7.00 24.79 -0.67
N THR A 153 7.79 24.82 -1.74
CA THR A 153 9.00 25.64 -1.81
C THR A 153 8.75 27.08 -2.31
N GLU A 154 7.55 27.40 -2.79
CA GLU A 154 7.22 28.75 -3.28
C GLU A 154 6.69 29.74 -2.23
N GLY A 155 6.75 29.41 -0.95
CA GLY A 155 6.16 30.22 0.13
C GLY A 155 7.14 30.89 1.11
N GLN A 156 8.45 30.73 0.97
CA GLN A 156 9.42 31.39 1.88
C GLN A 156 10.57 32.06 1.13
N ALA A 157 10.24 33.04 0.33
CA ALA A 157 11.17 34.13 0.02
C ALA A 157 10.77 35.32 0.89
N GLU A 158 11.32 35.40 2.06
CA GLU A 158 11.27 36.64 2.85
C GLU A 158 12.35 37.59 2.36
N PRO A 159 12.01 38.91 2.32
CA PRO A 159 12.93 39.98 2.00
C PRO A 159 13.96 40.25 3.08
#